data_a13a192157aa601a3821fc58698d0cb1
#
_entry.id   a13a192157aa601a3821fc58698d0cb1
#
_cell.length_a   1.000
_cell.length_b   1.000
_cell.length_c   1.000
_cell.angle_alpha   90.00
_cell.angle_beta   90.00
_cell.angle_gamma   90.00
#
_symmetry.space_group_name_H-M   'P 1'
#
loop_
_entity.id
_entity.type
_entity.pdbx_description
1 polymer ?
#
loop_
_entity_poly.entity_id
_entity_poly.type
_entity_poly.pdbx_seq_one_letter_code
_entity_poly.pdbx_strand_id
1 'polypeptide(L)'
;MGLRRGRVTSSAKQNNVAWRLAAVAVFVLVMGLPARAVDWPVFGFDSARSSFNSAEKTLTVANVHRLRERWQTAFGSGLVADSTPILLDRVRIGRSYRSMLYQTSTSGVTFGIEATSGRIVWKFATHGPKYTRSTPAADPSGTTIYAPGVDGKVHKLDAATGRELRSPGFPARVTRVPDTEADDAPLNVANGYVYATLSAYNDSDALPYLGHVVGVNLASGEKRVFNSLCSDRHELPGAHSCSQQRAGIWGRGGAVVDPDSSMEGRVYVATGNGDFNADVGGHDYGDSVLSLSSDLSDLLGSYTPTDYKRLDEADLDLGSTSPVILPPQSSSNTPLMLAQGGKDAVLKLVDRAALPGVGGELQLIGLPAELFSTPAVWTDPSNNAWIFIGSRSAVEAYRLETNGSGVSQLVGVWQNAAGSTVLGTSPVVANGIVFVAFNGAIVALDAFHGTELWSSAMRSAGKTIGNVHWESPIVVNGWVYCSDHNGDLTAYSLR
;
A
#
# COMPACT_ATOMS: atom_id res chain seq x y z
N MET A 1 -17.09 55.76 86.25
CA MET A 1 -16.92 57.19 85.85
C MET A 1 -16.89 57.15 84.35
N GLY A 2 -17.86 57.42 83.62
CA GLY A 2 -18.69 58.51 83.50
C GLY A 2 -18.60 59.08 82.10
N LEU A 3 -19.72 58.96 81.37
CA LEU A 3 -20.27 59.95 80.41
C LEU A 3 -19.55 60.13 79.05
N ARG A 4 -20.17 60.33 77.91
CA ARG A 4 -21.56 60.75 77.52
C ARG A 4 -21.75 60.48 76.04
N ARG A 5 -22.98 60.35 75.65
CA ARG A 5 -23.63 60.29 74.33
C ARG A 5 -23.27 61.46 73.41
N GLY A 6 -23.29 61.23 72.14
CA GLY A 6 -23.51 62.15 71.04
C GLY A 6 -24.10 61.45 69.81
N ARG A 7 -25.44 61.64 69.62
CA ARG A 7 -26.17 61.31 68.41
C ARG A 7 -25.99 62.46 67.41
N VAL A 8 -25.60 62.09 66.15
CA VAL A 8 -25.81 62.98 65.00
C VAL A 8 -26.41 62.12 63.88
N THR A 9 -27.58 62.52 63.50
CA THR A 9 -28.30 61.99 62.35
C THR A 9 -27.84 62.76 61.11
N SER A 10 -27.46 62.06 60.02
CA SER A 10 -27.49 62.65 58.68
C SER A 10 -27.94 61.59 57.65
N SER A 11 -29.00 61.95 56.98
CA SER A 11 -29.61 61.31 55.85
C SER A 11 -28.64 61.29 54.68
N ALA A 12 -28.36 60.12 54.12
CA ALA A 12 -27.71 59.99 52.85
C ALA A 12 -28.60 59.19 51.87
N LYS A 13 -28.89 59.85 50.76
CA LYS A 13 -29.69 59.36 49.65
C LYS A 13 -29.10 58.11 49.06
N GLN A 14 -29.90 57.06 48.93
CA GLN A 14 -29.60 55.89 48.10
C GLN A 14 -29.63 56.28 46.62
N ASN A 15 -28.46 56.26 45.96
CA ASN A 15 -28.34 56.25 44.51
C ASN A 15 -28.21 54.81 44.05
N ASN A 16 -29.27 54.24 43.55
CA ASN A 16 -29.29 52.95 42.83
C ASN A 16 -28.60 53.13 41.49
N VAL A 17 -27.32 52.72 41.36
CA VAL A 17 -26.66 52.55 40.07
C VAL A 17 -26.81 51.07 39.66
N ALA A 18 -27.74 50.84 38.75
CA ALA A 18 -27.93 49.54 38.11
C ALA A 18 -26.76 49.25 37.16
N TRP A 19 -25.89 48.33 37.54
CA TRP A 19 -24.85 47.79 36.64
C TRP A 19 -25.53 46.81 35.66
N ARG A 20 -25.70 47.25 34.43
CA ARG A 20 -26.05 46.37 33.32
C ARG A 20 -24.76 45.66 32.90
N LEU A 21 -24.57 44.37 33.28
CA LEU A 21 -23.59 43.46 32.73
C LEU A 21 -24.02 43.12 31.30
N ALA A 22 -23.39 43.73 30.30
CA ALA A 22 -23.47 43.31 28.93
C ALA A 22 -22.56 42.08 28.77
N ALA A 23 -23.18 40.88 28.75
CA ALA A 23 -22.49 39.66 28.33
C ALA A 23 -22.17 39.72 26.82
N VAL A 24 -20.95 40.07 26.47
CA VAL A 24 -20.43 39.94 25.11
C VAL A 24 -20.14 38.43 24.89
N ALA A 25 -21.04 37.72 24.23
CA ALA A 25 -20.79 36.38 23.75
C ALA A 25 -19.78 36.46 22.60
N VAL A 26 -18.50 36.21 22.87
CA VAL A 26 -17.48 36.02 21.84
C VAL A 26 -17.74 34.66 21.19
N PHE A 27 -18.43 34.64 20.05
CA PHE A 27 -18.49 33.51 19.15
C PHE A 27 -17.09 33.35 18.55
N VAL A 28 -16.25 32.50 19.10
CA VAL A 28 -15.03 32.04 18.46
C VAL A 28 -15.49 31.13 17.33
N LEU A 29 -15.58 31.68 16.11
CA LEU A 29 -15.74 30.91 14.91
C LEU A 29 -14.43 30.14 14.72
N VAL A 30 -14.37 28.90 15.21
CA VAL A 30 -13.29 27.97 14.87
C VAL A 30 -13.48 27.67 13.38
N MET A 31 -12.94 28.53 12.52
CA MET A 31 -12.71 28.17 11.14
C MET A 31 -11.71 27.01 11.18
N GLY A 32 -12.22 25.77 11.08
CA GLY A 32 -11.38 24.61 10.84
C GLY A 32 -10.51 24.92 9.63
N LEU A 33 -9.20 25.00 9.83
CA LEU A 33 -8.27 25.07 8.70
C LEU A 33 -8.65 23.91 7.77
N PRO A 34 -8.79 24.16 6.45
CA PRO A 34 -9.07 23.07 5.51
C PRO A 34 -8.01 22.00 5.75
N ALA A 35 -8.47 20.75 5.93
CA ALA A 35 -7.56 19.62 6.07
C ALA A 35 -6.56 19.71 4.92
N ARG A 36 -5.27 19.70 5.25
CA ARG A 36 -4.22 19.76 4.24
C ARG A 36 -4.37 18.52 3.37
N ALA A 37 -4.50 18.71 2.07
CA ALA A 37 -4.51 17.61 1.13
C ALA A 37 -3.22 16.79 1.27
N VAL A 38 -3.33 15.49 1.16
CA VAL A 38 -2.22 14.54 1.34
C VAL A 38 -1.91 13.84 0.03
N ASP A 39 -0.67 13.37 -0.08
CA ASP A 39 -0.22 12.53 -1.17
C ASP A 39 -0.62 11.06 -0.93
N TRP A 40 -0.68 10.30 -2.02
CA TRP A 40 -0.68 8.84 -2.06
C TRP A 40 0.53 8.41 -2.89
N PRO A 41 1.73 8.43 -2.30
CA PRO A 41 2.98 8.48 -3.08
C PRO A 41 3.45 7.14 -3.62
N VAL A 42 2.95 6.04 -3.07
CA VAL A 42 3.31 4.66 -3.43
C VAL A 42 2.09 3.77 -3.37
N PHE A 43 2.13 2.58 -3.97
CA PHE A 43 1.12 1.55 -3.77
C PHE A 43 0.90 1.30 -2.28
N GLY A 44 -0.36 1.12 -1.86
CA GLY A 44 -0.69 0.87 -0.45
C GLY A 44 -0.48 2.07 0.47
N PHE A 45 -0.45 3.31 -0.05
CA PHE A 45 -0.39 4.58 0.67
C PHE A 45 0.98 4.93 1.26
N ASP A 46 1.65 4.00 1.91
CA ASP A 46 2.93 4.19 2.59
C ASP A 46 3.93 3.07 2.26
N SER A 47 5.17 3.22 2.69
CA SER A 47 6.23 2.26 2.41
C SER A 47 6.05 0.91 3.13
N ALA A 48 5.22 0.86 4.17
CA ALA A 48 4.81 -0.37 4.86
C ALA A 48 3.66 -1.09 4.16
N ARG A 49 3.10 -0.50 3.09
CA ARG A 49 1.96 -1.04 2.34
C ARG A 49 0.72 -1.24 3.20
N SER A 50 0.51 -0.33 4.18
CA SER A 50 -0.63 -0.45 5.10
C SER A 50 -1.99 -0.39 4.39
N SER A 51 -2.05 0.21 3.21
CA SER A 51 -3.30 0.51 2.48
C SER A 51 -4.29 1.30 3.33
N PHE A 52 -3.80 2.06 4.33
CA PHE A 52 -4.60 2.85 5.25
C PHE A 52 -4.30 4.35 5.13
N ASN A 53 -5.26 5.10 4.63
CA ASN A 53 -5.19 6.56 4.64
C ASN A 53 -5.75 7.13 5.95
N SER A 54 -4.90 7.31 6.95
CA SER A 54 -5.28 7.89 8.25
C SER A 54 -5.66 9.37 8.18
N ALA A 55 -5.27 10.06 7.11
CA ALA A 55 -5.53 11.48 6.89
C ALA A 55 -6.88 11.76 6.18
N GLU A 56 -7.53 10.76 5.60
CA GLU A 56 -8.85 10.94 4.99
C GLU A 56 -9.90 11.29 6.04
N LYS A 57 -10.59 12.41 5.85
CA LYS A 57 -11.63 12.91 6.75
C LYS A 57 -12.89 13.37 6.02
N THR A 58 -12.83 13.46 4.69
CA THR A 58 -13.93 13.95 3.86
C THR A 58 -14.98 12.86 3.62
N LEU A 59 -14.50 11.64 3.27
CA LEU A 59 -15.37 10.48 3.14
C LEU A 59 -15.60 9.88 4.52
N THR A 60 -16.86 9.64 4.86
CA THR A 60 -17.29 9.08 6.14
C THR A 60 -18.34 8.00 5.91
N VAL A 61 -18.54 7.09 6.86
CA VAL A 61 -19.64 6.11 6.84
C VAL A 61 -20.98 6.78 6.56
N ALA A 62 -21.20 7.99 7.11
CA ALA A 62 -22.46 8.72 6.95
C ALA A 62 -22.67 9.33 5.55
N ASN A 63 -21.61 9.55 4.75
CA ASN A 63 -21.73 10.29 3.48
C ASN A 63 -21.25 9.51 2.24
N VAL A 64 -20.53 8.39 2.41
CA VAL A 64 -19.94 7.61 1.29
C VAL A 64 -21.00 7.16 0.26
N HIS A 65 -22.25 6.91 0.70
CA HIS A 65 -23.37 6.56 -0.19
C HIS A 65 -23.70 7.67 -1.23
N ARG A 66 -23.14 8.87 -1.06
CA ARG A 66 -23.32 10.02 -1.97
C ARG A 66 -22.22 10.11 -3.03
N LEU A 67 -21.25 9.20 -3.05
CA LEU A 67 -20.22 9.17 -4.10
C LEU A 67 -20.85 9.06 -5.48
N ARG A 68 -20.32 9.86 -6.42
CA ARG A 68 -20.74 9.88 -7.83
C ARG A 68 -19.52 9.97 -8.73
N GLU A 69 -19.60 9.34 -9.89
CA GLU A 69 -18.63 9.51 -10.95
C GLU A 69 -18.47 11.01 -11.28
N ARG A 70 -17.24 11.43 -11.44
CA ARG A 70 -16.85 12.79 -11.81
C ARG A 70 -16.27 12.81 -13.22
N TRP A 71 -15.50 11.82 -13.54
CA TRP A 71 -14.91 11.63 -14.84
C TRP A 71 -14.43 10.18 -15.01
N GLN A 72 -14.33 9.76 -16.27
CA GLN A 72 -13.67 8.53 -16.68
C GLN A 72 -12.78 8.87 -17.88
N THR A 73 -11.53 8.44 -17.85
CA THR A 73 -10.52 8.74 -18.87
C THR A 73 -9.91 7.46 -19.41
N ALA A 74 -10.03 7.26 -20.72
CA ALA A 74 -9.35 6.17 -21.41
C ALA A 74 -7.89 6.52 -21.66
N PHE A 75 -6.98 5.57 -21.43
CA PHE A 75 -5.54 5.75 -21.72
C PHE A 75 -5.24 5.79 -23.22
N GLY A 76 -6.07 5.17 -24.03
CA GLY A 76 -5.96 5.09 -25.48
C GLY A 76 -6.17 3.67 -26.00
N SER A 77 -6.36 3.55 -27.31
CA SER A 77 -6.65 2.24 -27.93
C SER A 77 -5.53 1.22 -27.67
N GLY A 78 -5.91 0.08 -27.10
CA GLY A 78 -4.99 -1.03 -26.79
C GLY A 78 -4.06 -0.80 -25.59
N LEU A 79 -4.24 0.28 -24.82
CA LEU A 79 -3.50 0.52 -23.59
C LEU A 79 -4.32 0.05 -22.39
N VAL A 80 -3.79 -0.91 -21.67
CA VAL A 80 -4.34 -1.47 -20.43
C VAL A 80 -3.46 -1.00 -19.27
N ALA A 81 -4.06 -0.60 -18.17
CA ALA A 81 -3.32 -0.30 -16.95
C ALA A 81 -3.63 -1.35 -15.89
N ASP A 82 -2.80 -2.35 -15.82
CA ASP A 82 -2.86 -3.43 -14.82
C ASP A 82 -2.04 -3.06 -13.56
N SER A 83 -1.96 -1.76 -13.28
CA SER A 83 -1.27 -1.15 -12.15
C SER A 83 -2.25 -0.27 -11.36
N THR A 84 -1.83 0.20 -10.20
CA THR A 84 -2.61 1.14 -9.36
C THR A 84 -2.10 2.57 -9.55
N PRO A 85 -2.95 3.60 -9.63
CA PRO A 85 -2.47 4.96 -9.66
C PRO A 85 -1.85 5.38 -8.31
N ILE A 86 -0.91 6.33 -8.36
CA ILE A 86 -0.46 7.10 -7.20
C ILE A 86 -0.87 8.56 -7.36
N LEU A 87 -0.92 9.33 -6.29
CA LEU A 87 -1.33 10.74 -6.32
C LEU A 87 -0.31 11.62 -5.59
N LEU A 88 0.07 12.71 -6.22
CA LEU A 88 0.73 13.84 -5.58
C LEU A 88 -0.17 15.05 -5.61
N ASP A 89 -0.40 15.64 -4.44
CA ASP A 89 -1.05 16.94 -4.32
C ASP A 89 -0.04 18.06 -4.56
N ARG A 90 -0.53 19.23 -5.03
CA ARG A 90 0.28 20.45 -5.18
C ARG A 90 1.53 20.32 -6.06
N VAL A 91 1.47 19.53 -7.14
CA VAL A 91 2.50 19.53 -8.18
C VAL A 91 2.47 20.85 -8.94
N ARG A 92 3.61 21.52 -9.06
CA ARG A 92 3.69 22.82 -9.75
C ARG A 92 3.71 22.65 -11.27
N ILE A 93 2.60 22.97 -11.92
CA ILE A 93 2.49 22.95 -13.39
C ILE A 93 2.39 24.39 -13.90
N GLY A 94 3.47 24.89 -14.48
CA GLY A 94 3.59 26.28 -14.87
C GLY A 94 3.52 27.23 -13.65
N ARG A 95 2.47 28.08 -13.61
CA ARG A 95 2.24 29.04 -12.49
C ARG A 95 1.23 28.53 -11.46
N SER A 96 0.64 27.36 -11.67
CA SER A 96 -0.42 26.80 -10.82
C SER A 96 0.05 25.52 -10.12
N TYR A 97 -0.60 25.19 -9.00
CA TYR A 97 -0.47 23.89 -8.35
C TYR A 97 -1.68 23.03 -8.71
N ARG A 98 -1.45 21.73 -8.97
CA ARG A 98 -2.47 20.75 -9.31
C ARG A 98 -2.22 19.45 -8.58
N SER A 99 -3.30 18.75 -8.25
CA SER A 99 -3.22 17.35 -7.82
C SER A 99 -3.08 16.48 -9.06
N MET A 100 -2.09 15.60 -9.07
CA MET A 100 -1.69 14.79 -10.21
C MET A 100 -1.72 13.31 -9.86
N LEU A 101 -2.33 12.50 -10.71
CA LEU A 101 -2.24 11.04 -10.69
C LEU A 101 -1.14 10.59 -11.64
N TYR A 102 -0.47 9.51 -11.25
CA TYR A 102 0.54 8.85 -12.10
C TYR A 102 0.26 7.36 -12.14
N GLN A 103 0.29 6.82 -13.35
CA GLN A 103 0.01 5.40 -13.59
C GLN A 103 0.79 4.90 -14.81
N THR A 104 1.27 3.66 -14.75
CA THR A 104 1.97 3.01 -15.84
C THR A 104 1.08 1.95 -16.47
N SER A 105 0.93 1.95 -17.80
CA SER A 105 0.25 0.91 -18.54
C SER A 105 1.11 -0.35 -18.68
N THR A 106 0.48 -1.47 -19.00
CA THR A 106 1.19 -2.74 -19.26
C THR A 106 2.23 -2.63 -20.35
N SER A 107 2.04 -1.74 -21.34
CA SER A 107 3.00 -1.48 -22.41
C SER A 107 4.13 -0.51 -22.03
N GLY A 108 4.28 -0.14 -20.76
CA GLY A 108 5.37 0.73 -20.30
C GLY A 108 5.17 2.22 -20.60
N VAL A 109 3.92 2.67 -20.78
CA VAL A 109 3.60 4.09 -20.87
C VAL A 109 3.16 4.61 -19.50
N THR A 110 3.92 5.55 -18.96
CA THR A 110 3.56 6.26 -17.72
C THR A 110 2.83 7.55 -18.07
N PHE A 111 1.69 7.79 -17.41
CA PHE A 111 0.83 8.94 -17.58
C PHE A 111 0.92 9.86 -16.38
N GLY A 112 0.95 11.18 -16.62
CA GLY A 112 0.64 12.21 -15.63
C GLY A 112 -0.74 12.80 -15.94
N ILE A 113 -1.67 12.67 -15.00
CA ILE A 113 -3.09 12.95 -15.17
C ILE A 113 -3.53 13.96 -14.13
N GLU A 114 -4.25 15.01 -14.51
CA GLU A 114 -4.84 15.96 -13.56
C GLU A 114 -5.98 15.28 -12.79
N ALA A 115 -5.80 15.12 -11.47
CA ALA A 115 -6.68 14.31 -10.64
C ALA A 115 -8.13 14.79 -10.58
N THR A 116 -8.37 16.10 -10.72
CA THR A 116 -9.71 16.69 -10.63
C THR A 116 -10.53 16.63 -11.94
N SER A 117 -9.86 16.43 -13.08
CA SER A 117 -10.51 16.48 -14.40
C SER A 117 -10.28 15.23 -15.27
N GLY A 118 -9.37 14.35 -14.89
CA GLY A 118 -8.97 13.20 -15.70
C GLY A 118 -8.13 13.56 -16.94
N ARG A 119 -7.78 14.84 -17.13
CA ARG A 119 -7.02 15.27 -18.31
C ARG A 119 -5.58 14.76 -18.26
N ILE A 120 -5.18 14.01 -19.28
CA ILE A 120 -3.78 13.60 -19.46
C ILE A 120 -2.94 14.83 -19.76
N VAL A 121 -1.95 15.11 -18.91
CA VAL A 121 -1.04 16.27 -19.01
C VAL A 121 0.20 15.90 -19.79
N TRP A 122 0.75 14.72 -19.53
CA TRP A 122 1.93 14.21 -20.20
C TRP A 122 1.94 12.67 -20.25
N LYS A 123 2.77 12.13 -21.13
CA LYS A 123 3.05 10.70 -21.28
C LYS A 123 4.56 10.50 -21.41
N PHE A 124 5.07 9.43 -20.81
CA PHE A 124 6.42 8.93 -20.99
C PHE A 124 6.35 7.47 -21.40
N ALA A 125 6.98 7.07 -22.48
CA ALA A 125 6.91 5.71 -23.01
C ALA A 125 8.30 5.04 -22.97
N THR A 126 8.34 3.79 -22.55
CA THR A 126 9.47 2.88 -22.68
C THR A 126 9.14 1.82 -23.74
N HIS A 127 10.18 1.17 -24.26
CA HIS A 127 10.02 0.12 -25.27
C HIS A 127 10.81 -1.11 -24.83
N GLY A 128 10.18 -2.25 -24.82
CA GLY A 128 10.79 -3.50 -24.39
C GLY A 128 10.04 -4.71 -24.95
N PRO A 129 10.51 -5.91 -24.61
CA PRO A 129 10.04 -7.14 -25.26
C PRO A 129 8.65 -7.57 -24.81
N LYS A 130 8.23 -7.20 -23.58
CA LYS A 130 6.98 -7.68 -22.97
C LYS A 130 6.24 -6.57 -22.23
N TYR A 131 5.70 -6.83 -21.04
CA TYR A 131 4.83 -5.95 -20.29
C TYR A 131 5.34 -5.67 -18.86
N THR A 132 4.68 -4.75 -18.15
CA THR A 132 4.82 -4.54 -16.70
C THR A 132 3.45 -4.32 -16.07
N ARG A 133 3.28 -4.73 -14.82
CA ARG A 133 2.12 -4.44 -13.95
C ARG A 133 2.52 -3.59 -12.76
N SER A 134 3.77 -3.17 -12.72
CA SER A 134 4.32 -2.40 -11.62
C SER A 134 3.68 -1.01 -11.53
N THR A 135 3.47 -0.57 -10.31
CA THR A 135 2.97 0.77 -9.98
C THR A 135 4.15 1.71 -9.77
N PRO A 136 4.13 2.92 -10.34
CA PRO A 136 5.17 3.91 -10.09
C PRO A 136 5.20 4.35 -8.62
N ALA A 137 6.30 4.97 -8.20
CA ALA A 137 6.47 5.53 -6.87
C ALA A 137 6.97 6.97 -6.95
N ALA A 138 6.58 7.81 -6.00
CA ALA A 138 7.04 9.18 -5.88
C ALA A 138 8.11 9.33 -4.81
N ASP A 139 9.01 10.27 -4.98
CA ASP A 139 9.95 10.63 -3.94
C ASP A 139 9.27 11.48 -2.84
N PRO A 140 9.85 11.54 -1.64
CA PRO A 140 9.26 12.29 -0.53
C PRO A 140 9.14 13.81 -0.77
N SER A 141 9.88 14.36 -1.77
CA SER A 141 9.76 15.78 -2.13
C SER A 141 8.54 16.09 -2.99
N GLY A 142 7.89 15.05 -3.56
CA GLY A 142 6.77 15.20 -4.47
C GLY A 142 7.14 15.83 -5.83
N THR A 143 8.42 15.82 -6.19
CA THR A 143 8.89 16.42 -7.45
C THR A 143 9.31 15.39 -8.50
N THR A 144 9.52 14.16 -8.08
CA THR A 144 10.06 13.07 -8.91
C THR A 144 9.16 11.84 -8.85
N ILE A 145 8.96 11.22 -10.00
CA ILE A 145 8.30 9.92 -10.15
C ILE A 145 9.33 8.90 -10.62
N TYR A 146 9.40 7.76 -9.95
CA TYR A 146 10.11 6.58 -10.40
C TYR A 146 9.11 5.69 -11.13
N ALA A 147 9.35 5.46 -12.41
CA ALA A 147 8.45 4.73 -13.29
C ALA A 147 9.08 3.41 -13.73
N PRO A 148 8.35 2.28 -13.64
CA PRO A 148 8.82 1.01 -14.17
C PRO A 148 8.81 1.04 -15.69
N GLY A 149 9.87 0.49 -16.31
CA GLY A 149 9.99 0.39 -17.76
C GLY A 149 9.99 -1.06 -18.24
N VAL A 150 9.34 -1.31 -19.37
CA VAL A 150 9.39 -2.62 -20.06
C VAL A 150 10.76 -2.92 -20.69
N ASP A 151 11.72 -2.00 -20.58
CA ASP A 151 13.12 -2.14 -21.02
C ASP A 151 14.04 -2.68 -19.91
N GLY A 152 13.47 -3.16 -18.80
CA GLY A 152 14.20 -3.69 -17.66
C GLY A 152 14.89 -2.61 -16.80
N LYS A 153 14.31 -1.40 -16.79
CA LYS A 153 14.86 -0.27 -16.02
C LYS A 153 13.76 0.46 -15.22
N VAL A 154 14.19 1.10 -14.15
CA VAL A 154 13.42 2.14 -13.45
C VAL A 154 13.88 3.50 -13.95
N HIS A 155 12.93 4.30 -14.41
CA HIS A 155 13.13 5.63 -14.96
C HIS A 155 12.81 6.70 -13.90
N LYS A 156 13.60 7.77 -13.88
CA LYS A 156 13.39 8.92 -13.00
C LYS A 156 12.78 10.05 -13.81
N LEU A 157 11.56 10.47 -13.47
CA LEU A 157 10.80 11.45 -14.23
C LEU A 157 10.49 12.70 -13.38
N ASP A 158 10.51 13.86 -14.00
CA ASP A 158 9.99 15.08 -13.42
C ASP A 158 8.45 14.97 -13.31
N ALA A 159 7.92 15.12 -12.11
CA ALA A 159 6.50 14.91 -11.82
C ALA A 159 5.58 15.85 -12.61
N ALA A 160 6.02 17.08 -12.88
CA ALA A 160 5.22 18.09 -13.55
C ALA A 160 5.13 17.89 -15.07
N THR A 161 6.20 17.35 -15.68
CA THR A 161 6.37 17.37 -17.14
C THR A 161 6.53 15.98 -17.76
N GLY A 162 6.81 14.95 -16.97
CA GLY A 162 7.12 13.60 -17.45
C GLY A 162 8.51 13.50 -18.13
N ARG A 163 9.30 14.57 -18.10
CA ARG A 163 10.64 14.54 -18.68
C ARG A 163 11.56 13.63 -17.88
N GLU A 164 12.27 12.74 -18.58
CA GLU A 164 13.27 11.88 -17.94
C GLU A 164 14.41 12.72 -17.36
N LEU A 165 14.69 12.50 -16.09
CA LEU A 165 15.79 13.13 -15.35
C LEU A 165 16.99 12.19 -15.31
N ARG A 166 18.02 12.53 -16.06
CA ARG A 166 19.27 11.80 -15.98
C ARG A 166 20.08 12.26 -14.79
N SER A 167 20.38 11.34 -13.90
CA SER A 167 21.16 11.55 -12.68
C SER A 167 22.01 10.31 -12.41
N PRO A 168 22.97 10.33 -11.47
CA PRO A 168 23.72 9.13 -11.13
C PRO A 168 22.81 7.93 -10.90
N GLY A 169 23.09 6.81 -11.58
CA GLY A 169 22.31 5.57 -11.49
C GLY A 169 20.97 5.52 -12.25
N PHE A 170 20.46 6.63 -12.79
CA PHE A 170 19.18 6.66 -13.50
C PHE A 170 19.33 7.03 -14.99
N PRO A 171 18.56 6.34 -15.92
CA PRO A 171 17.65 5.22 -15.65
C PRO A 171 18.41 4.00 -15.09
N ALA A 172 17.82 3.34 -14.08
CA ALA A 172 18.46 2.27 -13.34
C ALA A 172 18.08 0.89 -13.88
N ARG A 173 19.04 0.14 -14.39
CA ARG A 173 18.80 -1.24 -14.83
C ARG A 173 18.49 -2.13 -13.61
N VAL A 174 17.34 -2.82 -13.64
CA VAL A 174 16.88 -3.72 -12.57
C VAL A 174 16.88 -5.20 -13.01
N THR A 175 16.91 -5.50 -14.30
CA THR A 175 17.16 -6.84 -14.84
C THR A 175 18.11 -6.81 -16.04
N ARG A 176 18.84 -7.89 -16.25
CA ARG A 176 19.67 -8.11 -17.44
C ARG A 176 18.93 -8.88 -18.54
N VAL A 177 17.80 -9.49 -18.20
CA VAL A 177 17.05 -10.40 -19.07
C VAL A 177 15.56 -10.00 -19.13
N PRO A 178 15.25 -8.79 -19.65
CA PRO A 178 13.87 -8.28 -19.69
C PRO A 178 12.92 -9.09 -20.59
N ASP A 179 13.45 -10.06 -21.35
CA ASP A 179 12.64 -11.01 -22.11
C ASP A 179 11.98 -12.08 -21.23
N THR A 180 12.54 -12.36 -20.05
CA THR A 180 12.13 -13.45 -19.16
C THR A 180 11.78 -12.98 -17.76
N GLU A 181 12.31 -11.83 -17.32
CA GLU A 181 12.07 -11.24 -16.00
C GLU A 181 11.22 -10.00 -16.10
N ALA A 182 10.18 -9.92 -15.26
CA ALA A 182 9.24 -8.82 -15.14
C ALA A 182 9.42 -8.07 -13.83
N ASP A 183 9.34 -6.72 -13.89
CA ASP A 183 9.03 -5.86 -12.76
C ASP A 183 7.50 -5.76 -12.67
N ASP A 184 6.88 -6.71 -11.96
CA ASP A 184 5.41 -6.83 -11.87
C ASP A 184 4.84 -6.30 -10.56
N ALA A 185 5.64 -6.26 -9.49
CA ALA A 185 5.21 -5.69 -8.22
C ALA A 185 5.49 -4.17 -8.18
N PRO A 186 4.69 -3.42 -7.40
CA PRO A 186 4.85 -1.97 -7.25
C PRO A 186 6.22 -1.55 -6.74
N LEU A 187 6.80 -0.49 -7.34
CA LEU A 187 8.00 0.15 -6.81
C LEU A 187 7.74 0.72 -5.41
N ASN A 188 8.74 0.68 -4.54
CA ASN A 188 8.70 1.36 -3.24
C ASN A 188 9.80 2.40 -3.12
N VAL A 189 9.52 3.49 -2.42
CA VAL A 189 10.51 4.54 -2.10
C VAL A 189 10.56 4.73 -0.59
N ALA A 190 11.67 4.34 0.00
CA ALA A 190 11.92 4.50 1.44
C ALA A 190 13.43 4.47 1.71
N ASN A 191 13.88 4.84 2.91
CA ASN A 191 15.27 4.73 3.37
C ASN A 191 16.30 5.43 2.44
N GLY A 192 15.86 6.32 1.56
CA GLY A 192 16.73 6.91 0.53
C GLY A 192 16.97 6.02 -0.69
N TYR A 193 16.20 4.96 -0.86
CA TYR A 193 16.24 4.04 -2.01
C TYR A 193 14.90 3.99 -2.74
N VAL A 194 14.96 3.65 -4.05
CA VAL A 194 13.84 3.03 -4.75
C VAL A 194 14.12 1.52 -4.84
N TYR A 195 13.11 0.72 -4.45
CA TYR A 195 13.16 -0.74 -4.50
C TYR A 195 12.28 -1.25 -5.64
N ALA A 196 12.82 -2.18 -6.42
CA ALA A 196 12.13 -2.96 -7.44
C ALA A 196 12.29 -4.45 -7.14
N THR A 197 11.25 -5.25 -7.35
CA THR A 197 11.27 -6.70 -7.17
C THR A 197 10.96 -7.40 -8.48
N LEU A 198 11.68 -8.45 -8.77
CA LEU A 198 11.66 -9.11 -10.07
C LEU A 198 11.14 -10.55 -9.96
N SER A 199 10.41 -10.96 -11.00
CA SER A 199 9.82 -12.27 -11.15
C SER A 199 9.75 -12.68 -12.63
N ALA A 200 9.08 -13.79 -12.94
CA ALA A 200 8.76 -14.18 -14.30
C ALA A 200 7.55 -13.44 -14.85
N TYR A 201 7.36 -13.50 -16.16
CA TYR A 201 6.06 -13.28 -16.78
C TYR A 201 5.15 -14.50 -16.56
N ASN A 202 3.83 -14.30 -16.49
CA ASN A 202 2.81 -15.31 -16.12
C ASN A 202 2.92 -16.69 -16.80
N ASP A 203 3.45 -16.75 -17.99
CA ASP A 203 3.48 -17.93 -18.86
C ASP A 203 4.88 -18.52 -19.00
N SER A 204 5.80 -18.16 -18.13
CA SER A 204 7.23 -18.36 -18.34
C SER A 204 7.92 -19.31 -17.38
N ASP A 205 7.20 -20.22 -16.72
CA ASP A 205 7.83 -21.28 -15.90
C ASP A 205 8.86 -22.12 -16.67
N ALA A 206 8.74 -22.13 -18.00
CA ALA A 206 9.71 -22.78 -18.88
C ALA A 206 10.95 -21.93 -19.22
N LEU A 207 10.98 -20.63 -18.85
CA LEU A 207 12.06 -19.71 -19.20
C LEU A 207 12.93 -19.39 -17.97
N PRO A 208 14.24 -19.25 -18.13
CA PRO A 208 15.10 -18.93 -16.99
C PRO A 208 14.78 -17.53 -16.44
N TYR A 209 14.42 -17.45 -15.16
CA TYR A 209 14.31 -16.23 -14.38
C TYR A 209 14.77 -16.45 -12.94
N LEU A 210 15.14 -15.39 -12.26
CA LEU A 210 15.54 -15.42 -10.86
C LEU A 210 14.87 -14.30 -10.09
N GLY A 211 14.12 -14.64 -9.05
CA GLY A 211 13.57 -13.67 -8.12
C GLY A 211 14.68 -12.85 -7.45
N HIS A 212 14.57 -11.52 -7.47
CA HIS A 212 15.52 -10.65 -6.80
C HIS A 212 14.94 -9.30 -6.46
N VAL A 213 15.61 -8.60 -5.53
CA VAL A 213 15.30 -7.22 -5.15
C VAL A 213 16.45 -6.32 -5.56
N VAL A 214 16.13 -5.19 -6.16
CA VAL A 214 17.11 -4.15 -6.49
C VAL A 214 16.79 -2.89 -5.72
N GLY A 215 17.72 -2.42 -4.90
CA GLY A 215 17.68 -1.11 -4.25
C GLY A 215 18.59 -0.14 -4.99
N VAL A 216 18.07 1.00 -5.41
CA VAL A 216 18.87 2.06 -6.04
C VAL A 216 18.88 3.28 -5.13
N ASN A 217 20.04 3.67 -4.64
CA ASN A 217 20.19 4.83 -3.79
C ASN A 217 19.86 6.11 -4.56
N LEU A 218 18.92 6.91 -4.03
CA LEU A 218 18.38 8.09 -4.72
C LEU A 218 19.40 9.23 -4.87
N ALA A 219 20.40 9.28 -4.00
CA ALA A 219 21.44 10.31 -4.01
C ALA A 219 22.66 9.92 -4.82
N SER A 220 23.23 8.72 -4.57
CA SER A 220 24.44 8.25 -5.24
C SER A 220 24.18 7.51 -6.54
N GLY A 221 23.00 6.90 -6.71
CA GLY A 221 22.71 5.99 -7.81
C GLY A 221 23.35 4.61 -7.66
N GLU A 222 23.96 4.32 -6.52
CA GLU A 222 24.50 3.00 -6.21
C GLU A 222 23.39 1.97 -6.17
N LYS A 223 23.65 0.79 -6.75
CA LYS A 223 22.71 -0.34 -6.76
C LYS A 223 23.18 -1.42 -5.83
N ARG A 224 22.22 -1.99 -5.08
CA ARG A 224 22.36 -3.20 -4.30
C ARG A 224 21.36 -4.23 -4.80
N VAL A 225 21.75 -5.48 -4.80
CA VAL A 225 20.92 -6.59 -5.29
C VAL A 225 20.94 -7.70 -4.25
N PHE A 226 19.76 -8.20 -3.92
CA PHE A 226 19.59 -9.43 -3.16
C PHE A 226 18.87 -10.45 -4.05
N ASN A 227 19.47 -11.59 -4.28
CA ASN A 227 18.92 -12.70 -5.06
C ASN A 227 18.19 -13.69 -4.14
N SER A 228 16.99 -14.14 -4.49
CA SER A 228 16.22 -15.11 -3.70
C SER A 228 16.84 -16.51 -3.70
N LEU A 229 17.52 -16.86 -4.79
CA LEU A 229 18.34 -18.06 -4.92
C LEU A 229 19.79 -17.63 -5.21
N CYS A 230 20.78 -18.44 -4.82
CA CYS A 230 22.19 -18.05 -4.84
C CYS A 230 22.38 -16.68 -4.14
N SER A 231 21.82 -16.52 -2.95
CA SER A 231 21.79 -15.25 -2.20
C SER A 231 23.15 -14.75 -1.74
N ASP A 232 24.19 -15.59 -1.85
CA ASP A 232 25.60 -15.23 -1.69
C ASP A 232 26.16 -14.38 -2.83
N ARG A 233 25.38 -14.17 -3.92
CA ARG A 233 25.73 -13.33 -5.07
C ARG A 233 24.92 -12.03 -5.04
N HIS A 234 25.61 -10.90 -5.13
CA HIS A 234 25.02 -9.58 -4.96
C HIS A 234 24.98 -8.73 -6.23
N GLU A 235 25.19 -9.36 -7.40
CA GLU A 235 25.02 -8.72 -8.70
C GLU A 235 23.69 -9.08 -9.36
N LEU A 236 23.24 -8.24 -10.31
CA LEU A 236 22.09 -8.55 -11.16
C LEU A 236 22.29 -9.90 -11.85
N PRO A 237 21.34 -10.84 -11.71
CA PRO A 237 21.47 -12.14 -12.34
C PRO A 237 21.39 -12.02 -13.87
N GLY A 238 22.09 -12.91 -14.56
CA GLY A 238 21.89 -13.21 -15.96
C GLY A 238 21.20 -14.58 -16.09
N ALA A 239 20.82 -14.94 -17.31
CA ALA A 239 20.07 -16.16 -17.60
C ALA A 239 20.66 -17.48 -17.02
N HIS A 240 21.96 -17.49 -16.71
CA HIS A 240 22.68 -18.67 -16.19
C HIS A 240 23.62 -18.33 -15.03
N SER A 241 23.37 -17.25 -14.32
CA SER A 241 24.23 -16.83 -13.21
C SER A 241 24.03 -17.63 -11.92
N CYS A 242 22.94 -18.39 -11.82
CA CYS A 242 22.63 -19.33 -10.75
C CYS A 242 22.26 -20.68 -11.39
N SER A 243 22.60 -21.80 -10.72
CA SER A 243 22.18 -23.12 -11.16
C SER A 243 20.70 -23.37 -10.88
N GLN A 244 20.17 -22.71 -9.85
CA GLN A 244 18.79 -22.70 -9.48
C GLN A 244 18.06 -21.52 -10.15
N GLN A 245 16.76 -21.66 -10.33
CA GLN A 245 15.91 -20.66 -10.96
C GLN A 245 14.56 -20.61 -10.28
N ARG A 246 13.73 -19.63 -10.60
CA ARG A 246 12.42 -19.33 -10.02
C ARG A 246 12.50 -18.46 -8.76
N ALA A 247 11.74 -18.76 -7.70
CA ALA A 247 11.60 -17.99 -6.47
C ALA A 247 11.33 -16.49 -6.71
N GLY A 248 10.42 -16.19 -7.65
CA GLY A 248 10.04 -14.82 -8.03
C GLY A 248 9.43 -14.02 -6.88
N ILE A 249 9.64 -12.70 -6.89
CA ILE A 249 9.07 -11.77 -5.90
C ILE A 249 8.04 -10.92 -6.62
N TRP A 250 6.78 -11.39 -6.65
CA TRP A 250 5.70 -10.83 -7.47
C TRP A 250 4.45 -10.41 -6.70
N GLY A 251 4.38 -10.70 -5.40
CA GLY A 251 3.27 -10.26 -4.55
C GLY A 251 3.01 -8.76 -4.62
N ARG A 252 1.74 -8.35 -4.63
CA ARG A 252 1.31 -6.96 -4.93
C ARG A 252 1.90 -5.87 -4.03
N GLY A 253 2.45 -6.17 -2.88
CA GLY A 253 3.17 -5.19 -2.07
C GLY A 253 4.61 -4.96 -2.52
N GLY A 254 5.20 -5.92 -3.27
CA GLY A 254 6.62 -5.91 -3.61
C GLY A 254 7.49 -5.87 -2.35
N ALA A 255 8.47 -4.98 -2.32
CA ALA A 255 9.27 -4.70 -1.14
C ALA A 255 8.46 -3.89 -0.12
N VAL A 256 8.32 -4.42 1.10
CA VAL A 256 7.60 -3.80 2.23
C VAL A 256 8.60 -3.29 3.25
N VAL A 257 8.52 -2.03 3.66
CA VAL A 257 9.51 -1.42 4.56
C VAL A 257 8.91 -1.24 5.95
N ASP A 258 9.62 -1.70 6.97
CA ASP A 258 9.16 -1.60 8.35
C ASP A 258 9.08 -0.13 8.81
N PRO A 259 7.93 0.34 9.28
CA PRO A 259 7.76 1.70 9.76
C PRO A 259 8.24 1.88 11.20
N ASP A 260 8.51 0.79 11.94
CA ASP A 260 8.97 0.85 13.30
C ASP A 260 10.46 1.20 13.34
N SER A 261 10.80 2.28 14.03
CA SER A 261 12.19 2.77 14.10
C SER A 261 13.15 1.78 14.75
N SER A 262 12.66 0.88 15.61
CA SER A 262 13.49 -0.18 16.22
C SER A 262 13.90 -1.26 15.22
N MET A 263 13.23 -1.32 14.08
CA MET A 263 13.53 -2.27 12.99
C MET A 263 14.43 -1.67 11.90
N GLU A 264 14.93 -0.45 12.11
CA GLU A 264 15.95 0.22 11.26
C GLU A 264 15.61 0.25 9.77
N GLY A 265 14.31 0.30 9.44
CA GLY A 265 13.82 0.35 8.06
C GLY A 265 14.05 -0.96 7.29
N ARG A 266 14.02 -2.12 7.95
CA ARG A 266 14.12 -3.44 7.31
C ARG A 266 13.16 -3.57 6.14
N VAL A 267 13.61 -4.29 5.13
CA VAL A 267 12.81 -4.58 3.93
C VAL A 267 12.37 -6.03 3.99
N TYR A 268 11.06 -6.25 3.90
CA TYR A 268 10.49 -7.59 3.83
C TYR A 268 10.01 -7.88 2.41
N VAL A 269 10.28 -9.10 1.95
CA VAL A 269 9.74 -9.65 0.69
C VAL A 269 9.31 -11.09 0.90
N ALA A 270 8.40 -11.58 0.05
CA ALA A 270 8.05 -12.99 0.00
C ALA A 270 8.38 -13.56 -1.38
N THR A 271 9.00 -14.73 -1.41
CA THR A 271 9.38 -15.45 -2.62
C THR A 271 8.33 -16.50 -2.98
N GLY A 272 8.12 -16.72 -4.26
CA GLY A 272 7.33 -17.83 -4.76
C GLY A 272 8.12 -19.12 -4.87
N ASN A 273 7.54 -20.08 -5.59
CA ASN A 273 8.08 -21.43 -5.78
C ASN A 273 9.52 -21.43 -6.25
N GLY A 274 10.33 -22.30 -5.68
CA GLY A 274 11.75 -22.43 -5.97
C GLY A 274 12.47 -23.31 -4.97
N ASP A 275 13.73 -23.60 -5.22
CA ASP A 275 14.54 -24.40 -4.31
C ASP A 275 14.70 -23.71 -2.94
N PHE A 276 14.69 -24.54 -1.89
CA PHE A 276 14.98 -24.12 -0.53
C PHE A 276 16.01 -25.06 0.10
N ASN A 277 17.12 -24.50 0.58
CA ASN A 277 18.20 -25.23 1.25
C ASN A 277 18.86 -24.43 2.39
N ALA A 278 18.26 -23.31 2.79
CA ALA A 278 18.82 -22.45 3.84
C ALA A 278 18.87 -23.12 5.22
N ASP A 279 18.00 -24.09 5.49
CA ASP A 279 17.97 -24.90 6.72
C ASP A 279 19.19 -25.79 6.89
N VAL A 280 19.89 -26.10 5.80
CA VAL A 280 21.13 -26.88 5.79
C VAL A 280 22.37 -26.03 5.44
N GLY A 281 22.26 -24.73 5.54
CA GLY A 281 23.36 -23.78 5.31
C GLY A 281 23.58 -23.41 3.83
N GLY A 282 22.59 -23.64 2.99
CA GLY A 282 22.59 -23.18 1.59
C GLY A 282 22.12 -21.74 1.45
N HIS A 283 21.96 -21.29 0.21
CA HIS A 283 21.69 -19.90 -0.19
C HIS A 283 20.42 -19.74 -1.02
N ASP A 284 19.50 -20.70 -0.97
CA ASP A 284 18.27 -20.72 -1.75
C ASP A 284 17.05 -20.60 -0.83
N TYR A 285 16.16 -19.64 -1.15
CA TYR A 285 15.02 -19.21 -0.33
C TYR A 285 13.72 -19.22 -1.15
N GLY A 286 13.35 -20.35 -1.74
CA GLY A 286 12.00 -20.53 -2.32
C GLY A 286 10.92 -20.54 -1.23
N ASP A 287 9.73 -20.09 -1.53
CA ASP A 287 8.55 -20.04 -0.64
C ASP A 287 8.87 -19.50 0.77
N SER A 288 9.57 -18.38 0.82
CA SER A 288 10.08 -17.79 2.06
C SER A 288 9.70 -16.33 2.22
N VAL A 289 9.53 -15.89 3.46
CA VAL A 289 9.57 -14.47 3.84
C VAL A 289 10.99 -14.11 4.25
N LEU A 290 11.53 -13.07 3.69
CA LEU A 290 12.89 -12.58 3.93
C LEU A 290 12.86 -11.22 4.60
N SER A 291 13.70 -11.01 5.61
CA SER A 291 13.98 -9.74 6.25
C SER A 291 15.37 -9.28 5.86
N LEU A 292 15.47 -8.18 5.12
CA LEU A 292 16.71 -7.62 4.60
C LEU A 292 17.05 -6.31 5.31
N SER A 293 18.33 -5.94 5.35
CA SER A 293 18.74 -4.60 5.74
C SER A 293 18.16 -3.56 4.79
N SER A 294 18.05 -2.29 5.24
CA SER A 294 17.47 -1.20 4.45
C SER A 294 18.21 -0.93 3.14
N ASP A 295 19.49 -1.25 3.05
CA ASP A 295 20.32 -1.13 1.85
C ASP A 295 20.50 -2.45 1.07
N LEU A 296 19.83 -3.53 1.49
CA LEU A 296 19.89 -4.89 0.93
C LEU A 296 21.27 -5.59 1.02
N SER A 297 22.18 -5.11 1.88
CA SER A 297 23.49 -5.73 2.04
C SER A 297 23.45 -7.04 2.84
N ASP A 298 22.47 -7.16 3.74
CA ASP A 298 22.40 -8.26 4.68
C ASP A 298 21.02 -8.93 4.72
N LEU A 299 20.99 -10.25 4.75
CA LEU A 299 19.82 -11.03 5.15
C LEU A 299 19.80 -11.12 6.68
N LEU A 300 18.78 -10.52 7.30
CA LEU A 300 18.65 -10.41 8.76
C LEU A 300 17.81 -11.55 9.36
N GLY A 301 17.08 -12.28 8.53
CA GLY A 301 16.30 -13.43 8.95
C GLY A 301 15.39 -13.92 7.83
N SER A 302 14.88 -15.14 7.98
CA SER A 302 13.92 -15.74 7.05
C SER A 302 12.85 -16.52 7.80
N TYR A 303 11.72 -16.70 7.18
CA TYR A 303 10.67 -17.63 7.58
C TYR A 303 10.24 -18.45 6.37
N THR A 304 10.15 -19.76 6.53
CA THR A 304 9.72 -20.71 5.51
C THR A 304 8.73 -21.69 6.12
N PRO A 305 7.53 -21.91 5.55
CA PRO A 305 6.59 -22.91 6.07
C PRO A 305 7.19 -24.32 6.08
N THR A 306 6.81 -25.14 7.04
CA THR A 306 7.32 -26.54 7.15
C THR A 306 6.96 -27.39 5.95
N ASP A 307 5.90 -27.04 5.22
CA ASP A 307 5.40 -27.73 4.05
C ASP A 307 5.83 -27.10 2.71
N TYR A 308 6.91 -26.32 2.70
CA TYR A 308 7.44 -25.62 1.53
C TYR A 308 7.61 -26.53 0.29
N LYS A 309 7.98 -27.80 0.49
CA LYS A 309 8.07 -28.78 -0.62
C LYS A 309 6.75 -29.02 -1.29
N ARG A 310 5.64 -29.10 -0.53
CA ARG A 310 4.29 -29.20 -1.06
C ARG A 310 3.89 -27.93 -1.80
N LEU A 311 4.30 -26.75 -1.27
CA LEU A 311 4.02 -25.47 -1.92
C LEU A 311 4.67 -25.43 -3.30
N ASP A 312 5.97 -25.75 -3.40
CA ASP A 312 6.70 -25.78 -4.66
C ASP A 312 6.14 -26.82 -5.67
N GLU A 313 5.87 -28.05 -5.21
CA GLU A 313 5.35 -29.14 -6.06
C GLU A 313 3.94 -28.90 -6.61
N ALA A 314 3.12 -28.15 -5.86
CA ALA A 314 1.71 -27.90 -6.21
C ALA A 314 1.45 -26.50 -6.77
N ASP A 315 2.47 -25.72 -7.07
CA ASP A 315 2.36 -24.31 -7.52
C ASP A 315 1.55 -23.44 -6.54
N LEU A 316 1.85 -23.55 -5.25
CA LEU A 316 1.14 -22.84 -4.18
C LEU A 316 1.96 -21.68 -3.60
N ASP A 317 2.57 -20.86 -4.46
CA ASP A 317 3.44 -19.74 -4.07
C ASP A 317 3.05 -19.05 -2.76
N LEU A 318 3.97 -19.08 -1.78
CA LEU A 318 3.88 -18.21 -0.60
C LEU A 318 3.93 -16.73 -1.02
N GLY A 319 4.76 -16.43 -2.01
CA GLY A 319 4.99 -15.09 -2.55
C GLY A 319 3.90 -14.56 -3.47
N SER A 320 2.73 -15.19 -3.58
CA SER A 320 1.59 -14.64 -4.34
C SER A 320 1.03 -13.35 -3.71
N THR A 321 1.34 -13.08 -2.45
CA THR A 321 1.11 -11.80 -1.78
C THR A 321 2.39 -11.34 -1.07
N SER A 322 2.37 -10.16 -0.47
CA SER A 322 3.53 -9.61 0.26
C SER A 322 3.29 -9.65 1.75
N PRO A 323 4.35 -9.66 2.57
CA PRO A 323 4.25 -9.56 4.01
C PRO A 323 3.44 -8.34 4.45
N VAL A 324 2.63 -8.49 5.48
CA VAL A 324 1.77 -7.45 6.03
C VAL A 324 2.26 -7.13 7.45
N ILE A 325 2.75 -5.92 7.64
CA ILE A 325 3.26 -5.47 8.93
C ILE A 325 2.09 -5.06 9.83
N LEU A 326 1.95 -5.71 10.97
CA LEU A 326 0.92 -5.39 11.94
C LEU A 326 1.40 -4.31 12.94
N PRO A 327 0.49 -3.43 13.42
CA PRO A 327 0.82 -2.45 14.44
C PRO A 327 1.37 -3.13 15.71
N PRO A 328 2.37 -2.54 16.38
CA PRO A 328 2.97 -3.10 17.59
C PRO A 328 1.93 -3.35 18.69
N GLN A 329 2.03 -4.48 19.37
CA GLN A 329 1.18 -4.88 20.49
C GLN A 329 1.98 -4.89 21.79
N SER A 330 2.00 -3.77 22.51
CA SER A 330 2.84 -3.60 23.71
C SER A 330 2.51 -4.56 24.85
N SER A 331 1.30 -5.12 24.89
CA SER A 331 0.88 -6.14 25.87
C SER A 331 1.25 -7.58 25.46
N SER A 332 1.76 -7.77 24.26
CA SER A 332 2.10 -9.08 23.72
C SER A 332 3.50 -9.53 24.14
N ASN A 333 3.67 -10.84 24.35
CA ASN A 333 4.98 -11.47 24.48
C ASN A 333 5.79 -11.40 23.16
N THR A 334 5.10 -11.25 22.03
CA THR A 334 5.65 -11.02 20.70
C THR A 334 5.05 -9.71 20.16
N PRO A 335 5.62 -8.54 20.50
CA PRO A 335 4.99 -7.26 20.21
C PRO A 335 5.02 -6.89 18.72
N LEU A 336 5.98 -7.40 17.97
CA LEU A 336 6.20 -7.06 16.57
C LEU A 336 5.88 -8.28 15.70
N MET A 337 4.77 -8.21 14.96
CA MET A 337 4.29 -9.33 14.14
C MET A 337 4.10 -8.91 12.69
N LEU A 338 4.20 -9.86 11.79
CA LEU A 338 3.72 -9.75 10.42
C LEU A 338 2.80 -10.93 10.09
N ALA A 339 1.96 -10.74 9.09
CA ALA A 339 1.12 -11.79 8.51
C ALA A 339 1.54 -12.06 7.07
N GLN A 340 1.56 -13.33 6.64
CA GLN A 340 1.85 -13.77 5.29
C GLN A 340 0.80 -14.77 4.84
N GLY A 341 0.13 -14.47 3.73
CA GLY A 341 -0.76 -15.40 3.03
C GLY A 341 -0.06 -16.05 1.83
N GLY A 342 -0.81 -16.79 1.03
CA GLY A 342 -0.29 -17.42 -0.17
C GLY A 342 -1.39 -18.10 -1.01
N LYS A 343 -1.01 -18.74 -2.12
CA LYS A 343 -1.91 -19.58 -2.92
C LYS A 343 -2.42 -20.80 -2.15
N ASP A 344 -1.79 -21.16 -1.05
CA ASP A 344 -2.22 -22.26 -0.17
C ASP A 344 -3.47 -21.96 0.66
N ALA A 345 -4.01 -20.75 0.55
CA ALA A 345 -5.15 -20.25 1.33
C ALA A 345 -4.94 -20.35 2.85
N VAL A 346 -3.71 -20.15 3.33
CA VAL A 346 -3.37 -20.09 4.76
C VAL A 346 -2.71 -18.78 5.09
N LEU A 347 -3.27 -18.05 6.06
CA LEU A 347 -2.62 -16.87 6.64
C LEU A 347 -1.74 -17.31 7.81
N LYS A 348 -0.48 -16.92 7.80
CA LYS A 348 0.55 -17.26 8.76
C LYS A 348 0.92 -16.01 9.54
N LEU A 349 0.80 -16.03 10.87
CA LEU A 349 1.24 -14.97 11.77
C LEU A 349 2.62 -15.35 12.34
N VAL A 350 3.60 -14.47 12.18
CA VAL A 350 4.98 -14.73 12.63
C VAL A 350 5.59 -13.53 13.36
N ASP A 351 6.59 -13.78 14.18
CA ASP A 351 7.42 -12.73 14.80
C ASP A 351 8.31 -12.07 13.74
N ARG A 352 8.10 -10.77 13.47
CA ARG A 352 8.93 -10.05 12.50
C ARG A 352 10.23 -9.50 13.09
N ALA A 353 10.33 -9.42 14.41
CA ALA A 353 11.58 -8.99 15.04
C ALA A 353 12.67 -10.05 14.90
N ALA A 354 12.27 -11.33 14.93
CA ALA A 354 13.14 -12.49 14.80
C ALA A 354 12.41 -13.58 14.00
N LEU A 355 12.49 -13.51 12.68
CA LEU A 355 11.87 -14.52 11.81
C LEU A 355 12.40 -15.91 12.16
N PRO A 356 11.52 -16.91 12.35
CA PRO A 356 11.89 -18.16 13.08
C PRO A 356 12.65 -19.19 12.26
N GLY A 357 12.95 -18.96 10.98
CA GLY A 357 13.51 -19.97 10.09
C GLY A 357 12.40 -20.86 9.51
N VAL A 358 12.54 -22.17 9.63
CA VAL A 358 11.52 -23.13 9.15
C VAL A 358 10.47 -23.38 10.23
N GLY A 359 9.21 -23.10 9.92
CA GLY A 359 8.09 -23.20 10.88
C GLY A 359 8.13 -22.10 11.95
N GLY A 360 7.54 -22.35 13.11
CA GLY A 360 7.54 -21.44 14.25
C GLY A 360 6.48 -20.33 14.13
N GLU A 361 5.43 -20.54 13.38
CA GLU A 361 4.28 -19.66 13.27
C GLU A 361 3.59 -19.46 14.63
N LEU A 362 3.23 -18.24 14.95
CA LEU A 362 2.42 -17.91 16.12
C LEU A 362 0.98 -18.37 15.94
N GLN A 363 0.49 -18.34 14.68
CA GLN A 363 -0.86 -18.77 14.32
C GLN A 363 -0.92 -19.13 12.83
N LEU A 364 -1.75 -20.13 12.51
CA LEU A 364 -2.17 -20.49 11.16
C LEU A 364 -3.69 -20.31 11.05
N ILE A 365 -4.17 -19.63 10.01
CA ILE A 365 -5.59 -19.37 9.75
C ILE A 365 -5.91 -19.83 8.33
N GLY A 366 -6.83 -20.79 8.19
CA GLY A 366 -7.37 -21.18 6.89
C GLY A 366 -8.24 -20.06 6.33
N LEU A 367 -7.97 -19.63 5.11
CA LEU A 367 -8.77 -18.69 4.34
C LEU A 367 -9.74 -19.44 3.42
N PRO A 368 -10.87 -18.82 2.99
CA PRO A 368 -11.83 -19.48 2.11
C PRO A 368 -11.31 -19.68 0.69
N ALA A 369 -10.27 -18.96 0.28
CA ALA A 369 -9.65 -19.09 -1.04
C ALA A 369 -8.21 -18.55 -1.02
N GLU A 370 -7.47 -18.85 -2.08
CA GLU A 370 -6.13 -18.35 -2.38
C GLU A 370 -6.04 -16.83 -2.23
N LEU A 371 -4.88 -16.35 -1.76
CA LEU A 371 -4.61 -14.93 -1.57
C LEU A 371 -3.58 -14.42 -2.58
N PHE A 372 -3.99 -13.41 -3.35
CA PHE A 372 -3.14 -12.69 -4.31
C PHE A 372 -3.06 -11.19 -4.02
N SER A 373 -3.98 -10.67 -3.21
CA SER A 373 -4.01 -9.27 -2.81
C SER A 373 -3.06 -8.99 -1.64
N THR A 374 -2.62 -7.74 -1.50
CA THR A 374 -1.98 -7.28 -0.26
C THR A 374 -3.08 -6.85 0.70
N PRO A 375 -3.22 -7.48 1.88
CA PRO A 375 -4.19 -7.06 2.87
C PRO A 375 -3.99 -5.62 3.36
N ALA A 376 -5.07 -4.95 3.73
CA ALA A 376 -5.00 -3.64 4.37
C ALA A 376 -4.93 -3.76 5.89
N VAL A 377 -4.16 -2.89 6.54
CA VAL A 377 -4.01 -2.84 7.99
C VAL A 377 -4.58 -1.53 8.50
N TRP A 378 -5.38 -1.59 9.55
CA TRP A 378 -6.01 -0.42 10.14
C TRP A 378 -5.89 -0.43 11.67
N THR A 379 -5.57 0.74 12.23
CA THR A 379 -5.73 0.99 13.65
C THR A 379 -7.01 1.80 13.84
N ASP A 380 -7.99 1.24 14.54
CA ASP A 380 -9.27 1.90 14.78
C ASP A 380 -9.16 3.04 15.82
N PRO A 381 -10.18 3.89 15.98
CA PRO A 381 -10.16 4.97 16.97
C PRO A 381 -10.00 4.52 18.43
N SER A 382 -10.24 3.24 18.72
CA SER A 382 -10.03 2.61 20.03
C SER A 382 -8.66 1.96 20.17
N ASN A 383 -7.77 2.17 19.18
CA ASN A 383 -6.41 1.61 19.08
C ASN A 383 -6.38 0.08 18.92
N ASN A 384 -7.43 -0.54 18.38
CA ASN A 384 -7.38 -1.93 17.99
C ASN A 384 -6.78 -2.07 16.59
N ALA A 385 -5.93 -3.08 16.39
CA ALA A 385 -5.36 -3.39 15.09
C ALA A 385 -6.27 -4.36 14.31
N TRP A 386 -6.53 -4.04 13.05
CA TRP A 386 -7.36 -4.81 12.12
C TRP A 386 -6.56 -5.14 10.87
N ILE A 387 -6.90 -6.27 10.25
CA ILE A 387 -6.44 -6.65 8.92
C ILE A 387 -7.66 -6.98 8.04
N PHE A 388 -7.69 -6.44 6.83
CA PHE A 388 -8.74 -6.70 5.84
C PHE A 388 -8.13 -7.44 4.66
N ILE A 389 -8.68 -8.59 4.34
CA ILE A 389 -8.17 -9.50 3.31
C ILE A 389 -9.18 -9.56 2.18
N GLY A 390 -8.74 -9.31 0.96
CA GLY A 390 -9.51 -9.56 -0.24
C GLY A 390 -9.05 -10.87 -0.88
N SER A 391 -9.81 -11.95 -0.70
CA SER A 391 -9.56 -13.23 -1.38
C SER A 391 -10.44 -13.38 -2.62
N ARG A 392 -10.21 -14.46 -3.39
CA ARG A 392 -11.05 -14.77 -4.57
C ARG A 392 -12.53 -15.00 -4.23
N SER A 393 -12.89 -15.22 -2.98
CA SER A 393 -14.25 -15.56 -2.56
C SER A 393 -14.92 -14.51 -1.68
N ALA A 394 -14.17 -13.68 -0.98
CA ALA A 394 -14.73 -12.71 -0.02
C ALA A 394 -13.75 -11.62 0.37
N VAL A 395 -14.30 -10.58 1.01
CA VAL A 395 -13.53 -9.69 1.89
C VAL A 395 -13.74 -10.16 3.32
N GLU A 396 -12.66 -10.30 4.06
CA GLU A 396 -12.65 -10.77 5.44
C GLU A 396 -11.96 -9.77 6.34
N ALA A 397 -12.47 -9.61 7.55
CA ALA A 397 -11.85 -8.79 8.59
C ALA A 397 -11.45 -9.63 9.79
N TYR A 398 -10.22 -9.44 10.21
CA TYR A 398 -9.68 -9.99 11.44
C TYR A 398 -9.23 -8.86 12.36
N ARG A 399 -9.38 -9.05 13.65
CA ARG A 399 -8.85 -8.15 14.68
C ARG A 399 -7.73 -8.84 15.42
N LEU A 400 -6.62 -8.14 15.62
CA LEU A 400 -5.51 -8.62 16.43
C LEU A 400 -5.83 -8.41 17.91
N GLU A 401 -5.92 -9.50 18.66
CA GLU A 401 -6.25 -9.50 20.08
C GLU A 401 -5.12 -10.11 20.89
N THR A 402 -4.78 -9.48 22.01
CA THR A 402 -3.80 -10.02 22.98
C THR A 402 -4.54 -10.42 24.26
N ASN A 403 -4.42 -11.69 24.64
CA ASN A 403 -5.05 -12.21 25.86
C ASN A 403 -4.27 -11.82 27.13
N GLY A 404 -4.84 -12.15 28.30
CA GLY A 404 -4.23 -11.84 29.60
C GLY A 404 -2.89 -12.56 29.89
N SER A 405 -2.50 -13.54 29.06
CA SER A 405 -1.20 -14.25 29.14
C SER A 405 -0.18 -13.66 28.16
N GLY A 406 -0.51 -12.58 27.45
CA GLY A 406 0.38 -11.93 26.47
C GLY A 406 0.44 -12.65 25.10
N VAL A 407 -0.45 -13.58 24.82
CA VAL A 407 -0.52 -14.25 23.50
C VAL A 407 -1.43 -13.45 22.59
N SER A 408 -0.91 -13.08 21.42
CA SER A 408 -1.65 -12.35 20.38
C SER A 408 -2.16 -13.31 19.31
N GLN A 409 -3.37 -13.06 18.83
CA GLN A 409 -4.03 -13.83 17.79
C GLN A 409 -4.87 -12.92 16.88
N LEU A 410 -4.95 -13.24 15.61
CA LEU A 410 -5.92 -12.69 14.68
C LEU A 410 -7.25 -13.44 14.84
N VAL A 411 -8.30 -12.70 15.20
CA VAL A 411 -9.66 -13.24 15.43
C VAL A 411 -10.56 -12.74 14.32
N GLY A 412 -11.21 -13.66 13.60
CA GLY A 412 -12.18 -13.33 12.54
C GLY A 412 -13.38 -12.59 13.11
N VAL A 413 -13.75 -11.46 12.49
CA VAL A 413 -14.87 -10.62 12.94
C VAL A 413 -16.04 -10.67 11.97
N TRP A 414 -15.80 -10.49 10.68
CA TRP A 414 -16.83 -10.57 9.65
C TRP A 414 -16.24 -11.03 8.31
N GLN A 415 -17.13 -11.53 7.47
CA GLN A 415 -16.87 -11.89 6.09
C GLN A 415 -17.99 -11.32 5.20
N ASN A 416 -17.62 -10.74 4.07
CA ASN A 416 -18.56 -10.27 3.06
C ASN A 416 -18.25 -10.94 1.71
N ALA A 417 -19.18 -11.75 1.23
CA ALA A 417 -19.07 -12.46 -0.04
C ALA A 417 -19.53 -11.62 -1.26
N ALA A 418 -19.97 -10.38 -1.04
CA ALA A 418 -20.34 -9.49 -2.14
C ALA A 418 -19.09 -9.11 -2.94
N GLY A 419 -18.82 -9.83 -3.99
CA GLY A 419 -17.71 -9.59 -4.89
C GLY A 419 -16.63 -10.66 -4.84
N SER A 420 -17.00 -11.86 -5.19
CA SER A 420 -16.03 -12.90 -5.51
C SER A 420 -15.32 -12.59 -6.83
N THR A 421 -14.06 -12.98 -6.93
CA THR A 421 -13.41 -13.36 -8.20
C THR A 421 -12.42 -12.38 -8.80
N VAL A 422 -11.69 -11.60 -8.04
CA VAL A 422 -10.62 -10.84 -8.63
C VAL A 422 -9.27 -11.24 -8.07
N LEU A 423 -8.37 -11.58 -8.96
CA LEU A 423 -6.96 -11.77 -8.62
C LEU A 423 -6.35 -10.42 -8.29
N GLY A 424 -5.70 -10.29 -7.15
CA GLY A 424 -4.72 -9.24 -6.87
C GLY A 424 -5.23 -7.85 -6.51
N THR A 425 -6.53 -7.54 -6.61
CA THR A 425 -7.05 -6.27 -6.11
C THR A 425 -6.97 -6.19 -4.59
N SER A 426 -6.30 -5.17 -4.10
CA SER A 426 -6.04 -5.01 -2.68
C SER A 426 -7.07 -4.07 -2.03
N PRO A 427 -7.59 -4.39 -0.85
CA PRO A 427 -8.46 -3.49 -0.10
C PRO A 427 -7.71 -2.24 0.37
N VAL A 428 -8.46 -1.16 0.58
CA VAL A 428 -7.96 0.12 1.09
C VAL A 428 -8.87 0.58 2.21
N VAL A 429 -8.28 1.07 3.31
CA VAL A 429 -9.05 1.62 4.43
C VAL A 429 -8.89 3.13 4.50
N ALA A 430 -10.02 3.82 4.66
CA ALA A 430 -10.05 5.26 4.88
C ALA A 430 -11.22 5.61 5.80
N ASN A 431 -10.93 6.24 6.93
CA ASN A 431 -11.93 6.76 7.88
C ASN A 431 -13.04 5.75 8.26
N GLY A 432 -12.66 4.50 8.56
CA GLY A 432 -13.61 3.44 8.98
C GLY A 432 -14.40 2.80 7.82
N ILE A 433 -13.94 2.98 6.59
CA ILE A 433 -14.53 2.39 5.38
C ILE A 433 -13.48 1.56 4.68
N VAL A 434 -13.82 0.34 4.28
CA VAL A 434 -13.02 -0.54 3.44
C VAL A 434 -13.49 -0.43 2.00
N PHE A 435 -12.61 -0.02 1.09
CA PHE A 435 -12.88 0.03 -0.34
C PHE A 435 -12.19 -1.13 -1.04
N VAL A 436 -12.92 -1.83 -1.89
CA VAL A 436 -12.40 -2.96 -2.68
C VAL A 436 -12.93 -2.87 -4.10
N ALA A 437 -12.08 -3.14 -5.08
CA ALA A 437 -12.49 -3.25 -6.47
C ALA A 437 -12.75 -4.71 -6.84
N PHE A 438 -13.85 -4.93 -7.55
CA PHE A 438 -14.24 -6.21 -8.13
C PHE A 438 -14.56 -6.02 -9.62
N ASN A 439 -14.75 -7.13 -10.34
CA ASN A 439 -15.18 -7.04 -11.73
C ASN A 439 -16.49 -6.25 -11.84
N GLY A 440 -16.41 -5.10 -12.52
CA GLY A 440 -17.54 -4.23 -12.77
C GLY A 440 -17.93 -3.31 -11.62
N ALA A 441 -17.24 -3.29 -10.48
CA ALA A 441 -17.59 -2.40 -9.37
C ALA A 441 -16.45 -2.11 -8.39
N ILE A 442 -16.52 -0.92 -7.75
CA ILE A 442 -15.88 -0.64 -6.48
C ILE A 442 -16.96 -0.70 -5.41
N VAL A 443 -16.68 -1.37 -4.30
CA VAL A 443 -17.58 -1.47 -3.15
C VAL A 443 -16.95 -0.81 -1.94
N ALA A 444 -17.74 -0.06 -1.17
CA ALA A 444 -17.37 0.50 0.12
C ALA A 444 -18.11 -0.24 1.23
N LEU A 445 -17.38 -0.82 2.17
CA LEU A 445 -17.90 -1.60 3.29
C LEU A 445 -17.62 -0.88 4.61
N ASP A 446 -18.52 -0.99 5.58
CA ASP A 446 -18.25 -0.58 6.95
C ASP A 446 -17.13 -1.43 7.55
N ALA A 447 -16.07 -0.81 8.05
CA ALA A 447 -14.89 -1.51 8.53
C ALA A 447 -15.16 -2.38 9.77
N PHE A 448 -16.15 -2.03 10.61
CA PHE A 448 -16.48 -2.80 11.81
C PHE A 448 -17.43 -3.97 11.54
N HIS A 449 -18.31 -3.84 10.53
CA HIS A 449 -19.43 -4.78 10.34
C HIS A 449 -19.44 -5.47 8.98
N GLY A 450 -18.62 -5.02 8.02
CA GLY A 450 -18.60 -5.56 6.65
C GLY A 450 -19.86 -5.27 5.82
N THR A 451 -20.77 -4.41 6.30
CA THR A 451 -21.99 -4.07 5.55
C THR A 451 -21.68 -3.13 4.41
N GLU A 452 -22.31 -3.35 3.25
CA GLU A 452 -22.16 -2.46 2.10
C GLU A 452 -22.76 -1.09 2.37
N LEU A 453 -21.96 -0.04 2.20
CA LEU A 453 -22.34 1.35 2.32
C LEU A 453 -22.58 2.01 0.96
N TRP A 454 -21.86 1.57 -0.06
CA TRP A 454 -21.93 2.09 -1.42
C TRP A 454 -21.29 1.12 -2.42
N SER A 455 -21.78 1.18 -3.66
CA SER A 455 -21.17 0.50 -4.80
C SER A 455 -21.21 1.39 -6.04
N SER A 456 -20.14 1.39 -6.83
CA SER A 456 -20.11 2.09 -8.12
C SER A 456 -21.08 1.47 -9.16
N ALA A 457 -21.54 0.25 -8.95
CA ALA A 457 -22.57 -0.39 -9.77
C ALA A 457 -23.99 0.15 -9.52
N MET A 458 -24.19 0.92 -8.44
CA MET A 458 -25.48 1.57 -8.20
C MET A 458 -25.77 2.59 -9.31
N ARG A 459 -26.98 2.54 -9.89
CA ARG A 459 -27.39 3.46 -10.95
C ARG A 459 -27.18 4.94 -10.60
N SER A 460 -27.29 5.27 -9.33
CA SER A 460 -27.06 6.63 -8.83
C SER A 460 -25.58 7.04 -8.81
N ALA A 461 -24.64 6.09 -8.87
CA ALA A 461 -23.21 6.38 -8.82
C ALA A 461 -22.64 6.94 -10.14
N GLY A 462 -23.30 6.72 -11.27
CA GLY A 462 -22.84 7.08 -12.61
C GLY A 462 -22.24 5.87 -13.33
N LYS A 463 -21.17 6.06 -14.07
CA LYS A 463 -20.44 4.94 -14.68
C LYS A 463 -19.69 4.15 -13.61
N THR A 464 -19.65 2.84 -13.79
CA THR A 464 -18.84 1.93 -13.00
C THR A 464 -17.50 1.66 -13.69
N ILE A 465 -16.60 0.97 -13.01
CA ILE A 465 -15.36 0.41 -13.60
C ILE A 465 -15.68 -0.85 -14.41
N GLY A 466 -14.76 -1.24 -15.29
CA GLY A 466 -14.77 -2.52 -16.00
C GLY A 466 -14.22 -3.68 -15.16
N ASN A 467 -13.70 -4.70 -15.85
CA ASN A 467 -12.98 -5.79 -15.20
C ASN A 467 -11.68 -5.27 -14.58
N VAL A 468 -11.28 -5.86 -13.47
CA VAL A 468 -10.02 -5.58 -12.79
C VAL A 468 -9.22 -6.86 -12.61
N HIS A 469 -7.91 -6.74 -12.52
CA HIS A 469 -6.97 -7.85 -12.31
C HIS A 469 -6.02 -7.55 -11.16
N TRP A 470 -5.11 -6.58 -11.32
CA TRP A 470 -4.18 -6.12 -10.28
C TRP A 470 -4.44 -4.69 -9.82
N GLU A 471 -5.36 -4.01 -10.47
CA GLU A 471 -5.73 -2.63 -10.14
C GLU A 471 -6.42 -2.59 -8.78
N SER A 472 -6.01 -1.65 -7.95
CA SER A 472 -6.61 -1.40 -6.65
C SER A 472 -7.12 0.04 -6.58
N PRO A 473 -8.18 0.33 -5.84
CA PRO A 473 -8.60 1.70 -5.63
C PRO A 473 -7.59 2.47 -4.80
N ILE A 474 -7.54 3.79 -4.97
CA ILE A 474 -6.94 4.71 -4.00
C ILE A 474 -8.01 5.66 -3.47
N VAL A 475 -7.93 6.00 -2.18
CA VAL A 475 -8.91 6.83 -1.50
C VAL A 475 -8.20 7.98 -0.81
N VAL A 476 -8.31 9.18 -1.38
CA VAL A 476 -7.52 10.32 -0.93
C VAL A 476 -8.24 11.64 -1.19
N ASN A 477 -8.21 12.55 -0.21
CA ASN A 477 -8.73 13.92 -0.31
C ASN A 477 -10.21 13.98 -0.73
N GLY A 478 -11.04 13.01 -0.31
CA GLY A 478 -12.45 12.94 -0.66
C GLY A 478 -12.74 12.33 -2.04
N TRP A 479 -11.75 11.74 -2.68
CA TRP A 479 -11.86 11.07 -3.97
C TRP A 479 -11.54 9.58 -3.86
N VAL A 480 -12.19 8.80 -4.73
CA VAL A 480 -11.88 7.40 -5.01
C VAL A 480 -11.49 7.29 -6.47
N TYR A 481 -10.32 6.75 -6.76
CA TYR A 481 -9.82 6.51 -8.12
C TYR A 481 -9.55 5.03 -8.29
N CYS A 482 -9.92 4.47 -9.42
CA CYS A 482 -9.58 3.11 -9.79
C CYS A 482 -9.48 2.99 -11.31
N SER A 483 -8.44 2.37 -11.79
CA SER A 483 -8.34 1.93 -13.17
C SER A 483 -8.95 0.54 -13.33
N ASP A 484 -9.14 0.15 -14.58
CA ASP A 484 -9.64 -1.17 -14.94
C ASP A 484 -8.86 -1.76 -16.13
N HIS A 485 -9.04 -3.04 -16.34
CA HIS A 485 -8.38 -3.78 -17.41
C HIS A 485 -8.85 -3.42 -18.84
N ASN A 486 -9.89 -2.60 -18.96
CA ASN A 486 -10.32 -2.02 -20.24
C ASN A 486 -9.47 -0.79 -20.63
N GLY A 487 -8.60 -0.31 -19.73
CA GLY A 487 -7.75 0.85 -19.96
C GLY A 487 -8.41 2.16 -19.61
N ASP A 488 -9.42 2.14 -18.74
CA ASP A 488 -10.07 3.33 -18.21
C ASP A 488 -9.60 3.61 -16.76
N LEU A 489 -9.46 4.89 -16.45
CA LEU A 489 -9.32 5.38 -15.07
C LEU A 489 -10.57 6.15 -14.70
N THR A 490 -11.26 5.73 -13.65
CA THR A 490 -12.52 6.32 -13.19
C THR A 490 -12.34 6.99 -11.83
N ALA A 491 -12.95 8.16 -11.66
CA ALA A 491 -12.90 8.94 -10.43
C ALA A 491 -14.29 9.22 -9.86
N TYR A 492 -14.43 9.05 -8.56
CA TYR A 492 -15.65 9.33 -7.80
C TYR A 492 -15.35 10.32 -6.67
N SER A 493 -16.30 11.22 -6.39
CA SER A 493 -16.23 12.10 -5.21
C SER A 493 -17.64 12.49 -4.74
N LEU A 494 -17.74 13.11 -3.57
CA LEU A 494 -18.98 13.75 -3.10
C LEU A 494 -19.31 14.94 -3.99
N ARG A 495 -20.61 15.18 -4.24
CA ARG A 495 -21.13 16.37 -4.90
C ARG A 495 -21.29 17.53 -3.93
#